data_9d5ba542216998a760b0fb8cd9b2da96
#
_entry.id   9d5ba542216998a760b0fb8cd9b2da96
#
_cell.length_a   1.000
_cell.length_b   1.000
_cell.length_c   1.000
_cell.angle_alpha   90.00
_cell.angle_beta   90.00
_cell.angle_gamma   90.00
#
_symmetry.space_group_name_H-M   'P 1'
#
loop_
_entity.id
_entity.type
_entity.pdbx_description
1 polymer ?
#
loop_
_entity_poly.entity_id
_entity_poly.type
_entity_poly.pdbx_seq_one_letter_code
_entity_poly.pdbx_strand_id
1 'polypeptide(L)'
;RSSAASDVYKRQLYARAGIAYSYLSGEEMVKYTEEQILDLILKDYKGKKIYLLAPLVRSRKGHYKELFEQVRKKGYLYVRIDGELREVTHGMKLDRYKNHDIEVVIDKLIVAEKDDKRLKQSVATAMRQGDGLLMILDAQTESVRHYSKRLMCPVTGLSYREPAPHNFSFNSPQGACPKCKG
;
A
#
# COMPACT_ATOMS: atom_id res chain seq x y z
N ARG A 1 -3.73 -38.07 -19.91
CA ARG A 1 -2.44 -37.34 -19.90
C ARG A 1 -2.73 -35.88 -20.21
N SER A 2 -2.60 -34.98 -19.23
CA SER A 2 -2.60 -33.56 -19.49
C SER A 2 -1.38 -33.23 -20.36
N SER A 3 -1.59 -32.64 -21.53
CA SER A 3 -0.44 -32.25 -22.37
C SER A 3 0.25 -31.03 -21.75
N ALA A 4 1.56 -30.92 -21.91
CA ALA A 4 2.33 -29.76 -21.43
C ALA A 4 1.73 -28.43 -21.92
N ALA A 5 1.14 -28.38 -23.11
CA ALA A 5 0.42 -27.24 -23.64
C ALA A 5 -0.83 -26.88 -22.81
N SER A 6 -1.60 -27.88 -22.34
CA SER A 6 -2.76 -27.66 -21.47
C SER A 6 -2.36 -27.04 -20.12
N ASP A 7 -1.23 -27.47 -19.55
CA ASP A 7 -0.74 -26.94 -18.28
C ASP A 7 -0.23 -25.51 -18.42
N VAL A 8 0.45 -25.18 -19.50
CA VAL A 8 0.87 -23.81 -19.81
C VAL A 8 -0.34 -22.90 -19.97
N TYR A 9 -1.36 -23.35 -20.69
CA TYR A 9 -2.60 -22.59 -20.88
C TYR A 9 -3.33 -22.34 -19.55
N LYS A 10 -3.48 -23.37 -18.70
CA LYS A 10 -4.10 -23.21 -17.37
C LYS A 10 -3.36 -22.19 -16.50
N ARG A 11 -2.03 -22.24 -16.46
CA ARG A 11 -1.20 -21.27 -15.71
C ARG A 11 -1.41 -19.84 -16.21
N GLN A 12 -1.49 -19.65 -17.53
CA GLN A 12 -1.78 -18.34 -18.11
C GLN A 12 -3.20 -17.87 -17.78
N LEU A 13 -4.19 -18.76 -17.81
CA LEU A 13 -5.55 -18.48 -17.46
C LEU A 13 -5.67 -18.01 -16.00
N TYR A 14 -5.11 -18.77 -15.05
CA TYR A 14 -5.13 -18.39 -13.64
C TYR A 14 -4.38 -17.08 -13.35
N ALA A 15 -3.26 -16.84 -14.03
CA ALA A 15 -2.50 -15.61 -13.86
C ALA A 15 -3.24 -14.36 -14.37
N ARG A 16 -4.08 -14.50 -15.42
CA ARG A 16 -4.73 -13.36 -16.08
C ARG A 16 -6.19 -13.16 -15.72
N ALA A 17 -6.93 -14.25 -15.51
CA ALA A 17 -8.37 -14.25 -15.29
C ALA A 17 -8.77 -14.73 -13.88
N GLY A 18 -7.81 -15.20 -13.07
CA GLY A 18 -8.05 -15.63 -11.72
C GLY A 18 -8.35 -14.45 -10.79
N ILE A 19 -9.33 -14.61 -9.91
CA ILE A 19 -9.60 -13.66 -8.83
C ILE A 19 -8.68 -14.04 -7.67
N ALA A 20 -7.93 -13.08 -7.16
CA ALA A 20 -7.02 -13.29 -6.04
C ALA A 20 -7.71 -12.93 -4.72
N TYR A 21 -7.55 -13.79 -3.73
CA TYR A 21 -8.05 -13.57 -2.37
C TYR A 21 -6.90 -13.46 -1.38
N SER A 22 -7.04 -12.62 -0.38
CA SER A 22 -6.08 -12.51 0.71
C SER A 22 -6.08 -13.79 1.55
N TYR A 23 -4.92 -14.40 1.76
CA TYR A 23 -4.81 -15.60 2.60
C TYR A 23 -5.02 -15.31 4.10
N LEU A 24 -4.95 -14.04 4.51
CA LEU A 24 -5.15 -13.62 5.90
C LEU A 24 -6.61 -13.29 6.22
N SER A 25 -7.31 -12.58 5.32
CA SER A 25 -8.68 -12.13 5.56
C SER A 25 -9.73 -12.89 4.77
N GLY A 26 -9.33 -13.63 3.73
CA GLY A 26 -10.26 -14.26 2.78
C GLY A 26 -10.94 -13.28 1.82
N GLU A 27 -10.68 -11.98 1.95
CA GLU A 27 -11.28 -10.94 1.11
C GLU A 27 -10.67 -10.90 -0.29
N GLU A 28 -11.50 -10.53 -1.27
CA GLU A 28 -11.06 -10.29 -2.63
C GLU A 28 -10.05 -9.14 -2.67
N MET A 29 -8.96 -9.37 -3.37
CA MET A 29 -7.90 -8.37 -3.51
C MET A 29 -8.23 -7.42 -4.64
N VAL A 30 -8.00 -6.13 -4.40
CA VAL A 30 -8.32 -5.04 -5.31
C VAL A 30 -7.08 -4.27 -5.72
N LYS A 31 -7.11 -3.70 -6.91
CA LYS A 31 -6.16 -2.69 -7.37
C LYS A 31 -6.94 -1.51 -7.97
N TYR A 32 -6.43 -0.32 -7.74
CA TYR A 32 -7.08 0.90 -8.20
C TYR A 32 -6.18 1.67 -9.17
N THR A 33 -6.77 2.32 -10.17
CA THR A 33 -6.10 3.38 -10.91
C THR A 33 -6.08 4.67 -10.10
N GLU A 34 -5.21 5.63 -10.45
CA GLU A 34 -5.20 6.93 -9.77
C GLU A 34 -6.54 7.66 -9.89
N GLU A 35 -7.20 7.55 -11.04
CA GLU A 35 -8.52 8.13 -11.28
C GLU A 35 -9.58 7.53 -10.38
N GLN A 36 -9.62 6.20 -10.27
CA GLN A 36 -10.53 5.51 -9.35
C GLN A 36 -10.29 5.90 -7.89
N ILE A 37 -9.03 6.07 -7.49
CA ILE A 37 -8.70 6.52 -6.14
C ILE A 37 -9.22 7.93 -5.90
N LEU A 38 -9.03 8.85 -6.83
CA LEU A 38 -9.53 10.21 -6.75
C LEU A 38 -11.06 10.26 -6.64
N ASP A 39 -11.77 9.48 -7.47
CA ASP A 39 -13.22 9.38 -7.44
C ASP A 39 -13.74 8.84 -6.10
N LEU A 40 -13.08 7.81 -5.57
CA LEU A 40 -13.42 7.26 -4.26
C LEU A 40 -13.18 8.27 -3.12
N ILE A 41 -12.07 9.02 -3.17
CA ILE A 41 -11.77 10.06 -2.19
C ILE A 41 -12.83 11.16 -2.23
N LEU A 42 -13.17 11.65 -3.42
CA LEU A 42 -14.19 12.68 -3.61
C LEU A 42 -15.57 12.22 -3.14
N LYS A 43 -15.91 10.93 -3.34
CA LYS A 43 -17.16 10.35 -2.91
C LYS A 43 -17.25 10.15 -1.39
N ASP A 44 -16.23 9.54 -0.79
CA ASP A 44 -16.26 9.05 0.59
C ASP A 44 -15.87 10.11 1.62
N TYR A 45 -15.06 11.10 1.20
CA TYR A 45 -14.49 12.11 2.10
C TYR A 45 -14.88 13.55 1.76
N LYS A 46 -15.91 13.75 0.94
CA LYS A 46 -16.41 15.10 0.60
C LYS A 46 -16.66 15.93 1.84
N GLY A 47 -16.05 17.12 1.92
CA GLY A 47 -16.14 18.05 3.05
C GLY A 47 -15.38 17.64 4.30
N LYS A 48 -14.76 16.46 4.32
CA LYS A 48 -13.98 15.97 5.46
C LYS A 48 -12.53 16.41 5.38
N LYS A 49 -11.93 16.53 6.56
CA LYS A 49 -10.49 16.75 6.72
C LYS A 49 -9.78 15.42 6.73
N ILE A 50 -8.84 15.25 5.80
CA ILE A 50 -8.06 14.03 5.66
C ILE A 50 -6.56 14.29 5.68
N TYR A 51 -5.80 13.28 6.07
CA TYR A 51 -4.37 13.20 5.89
C TYR A 51 -4.06 12.18 4.81
N LEU A 52 -3.27 12.58 3.82
CA LEU A 52 -2.71 11.70 2.81
C LEU A 52 -1.38 11.18 3.32
N LEU A 53 -1.27 9.88 3.50
CA LEU A 53 -0.11 9.21 4.06
C LEU A 53 0.51 8.28 3.01
N ALA A 54 1.83 8.24 2.98
CA ALA A 54 2.57 7.27 2.18
C ALA A 54 3.33 6.32 3.10
N PRO A 55 3.06 5.00 3.07
CA PRO A 55 3.77 4.04 3.90
C PRO A 55 5.21 3.88 3.41
N LEU A 56 6.17 4.07 4.32
CA LEU A 56 7.60 3.90 4.06
C LEU A 56 8.14 2.60 4.66
N VAL A 57 7.66 2.24 5.86
CA VAL A 57 8.07 1.04 6.57
C VAL A 57 6.83 0.33 7.11
N ARG A 58 6.78 -0.99 6.97
CA ARG A 58 5.71 -1.83 7.52
C ARG A 58 6.28 -2.99 8.30
N SER A 59 5.96 -3.02 9.60
CA SER A 59 6.27 -4.08 10.56
C SER A 59 7.73 -4.54 10.49
N ARG A 60 8.68 -3.59 10.49
CA ARG A 60 10.11 -3.89 10.44
C ARG A 60 10.85 -3.26 11.61
N LYS A 61 11.84 -3.99 12.12
CA LYS A 61 12.74 -3.51 13.17
C LYS A 61 13.75 -2.50 12.59
N GLY A 62 14.11 -1.50 13.39
CA GLY A 62 15.11 -0.53 13.01
C GLY A 62 14.98 0.79 13.77
N HIS A 63 16.05 1.55 13.86
CA HIS A 63 16.04 2.88 14.51
C HIS A 63 15.67 4.03 13.58
N TYR A 64 15.73 3.82 12.28
CA TYR A 64 15.23 4.69 11.19
C TYR A 64 15.72 6.15 11.19
N LYS A 65 16.83 6.46 11.86
CA LYS A 65 17.40 7.81 11.93
C LYS A 65 17.62 8.41 10.54
N GLU A 66 18.25 7.66 9.63
CA GLU A 66 18.53 8.11 8.26
C GLU A 66 17.24 8.35 7.46
N LEU A 67 16.22 7.51 7.65
CA LEU A 67 14.92 7.67 7.02
C LEU A 67 14.27 8.99 7.43
N PHE A 68 14.25 9.32 8.73
CA PHE A 68 13.70 10.59 9.22
C PHE A 68 14.46 11.80 8.69
N GLU A 69 15.79 11.72 8.59
CA GLU A 69 16.60 12.79 7.99
C GLU A 69 16.28 12.95 6.49
N GLN A 70 16.06 11.87 5.75
CA GLN A 70 15.63 11.93 4.35
C GLN A 70 14.24 12.54 4.20
N VAL A 71 13.28 12.15 5.04
CA VAL A 71 11.92 12.69 5.07
C VAL A 71 11.97 14.19 5.32
N ARG A 72 12.77 14.65 6.28
CA ARG A 72 12.99 16.06 6.60
C ARG A 72 13.62 16.83 5.45
N LYS A 73 14.67 16.29 4.82
CA LYS A 73 15.32 16.88 3.64
C LYS A 73 14.38 17.06 2.46
N LYS A 74 13.38 16.17 2.32
CA LYS A 74 12.32 16.29 1.30
C LYS A 74 11.23 17.32 1.67
N GLY A 75 11.31 17.96 2.84
CA GLY A 75 10.38 19.00 3.29
C GLY A 75 9.13 18.49 4.00
N TYR A 76 9.04 17.21 4.33
CA TYR A 76 7.91 16.68 5.10
C TYR A 76 8.13 16.90 6.59
N LEU A 77 7.10 17.45 7.25
CA LEU A 77 7.17 17.85 8.66
C LEU A 77 6.60 16.81 9.61
N TYR A 78 5.71 15.95 9.14
CA TYR A 78 4.98 15.01 9.98
C TYR A 78 5.10 13.58 9.44
N VAL A 79 5.17 12.66 10.38
CA VAL A 79 5.08 11.20 10.15
C VAL A 79 4.06 10.60 11.10
N ARG A 80 3.49 9.50 10.71
CA ARG A 80 2.69 8.65 11.59
C ARG A 80 3.53 7.42 11.93
N ILE A 81 3.74 7.15 13.22
CA ILE A 81 4.57 6.06 13.72
C ILE A 81 3.70 5.22 14.65
N ASP A 82 3.54 3.96 14.33
CA ASP A 82 2.77 2.99 15.12
C ASP A 82 1.36 3.50 15.46
N GLY A 83 0.76 4.25 14.54
CA GLY A 83 -0.57 4.85 14.70
C GLY A 83 -0.60 6.28 15.21
N GLU A 84 0.50 6.82 15.72
CA GLU A 84 0.59 8.16 16.29
C GLU A 84 1.21 9.17 15.33
N LEU A 85 0.58 10.33 15.15
CA LEU A 85 1.14 11.45 14.40
C LEU A 85 2.23 12.14 15.23
N ARG A 86 3.42 12.27 14.66
CA ARG A 86 4.57 12.94 15.28
C ARG A 86 5.25 13.89 14.30
N GLU A 87 5.79 14.98 14.83
CA GLU A 87 6.64 15.88 14.06
C GLU A 87 8.03 15.29 13.88
N VAL A 88 8.60 15.44 12.68
CA VAL A 88 9.94 14.95 12.37
C VAL A 88 10.97 15.92 12.90
N THR A 89 11.68 15.53 13.95
CA THR A 89 12.74 16.33 14.57
C THR A 89 14.12 15.87 14.14
N HIS A 90 15.12 16.76 14.30
CA HIS A 90 16.51 16.41 14.01
C HIS A 90 17.00 15.32 14.98
N GLY A 91 17.66 14.31 14.42
CA GLY A 91 18.19 13.20 15.21
C GLY A 91 17.14 12.21 15.73
N MET A 92 15.89 12.32 15.27
CA MET A 92 14.81 11.39 15.63
C MET A 92 15.20 9.94 15.34
N LYS A 93 14.95 9.06 16.31
CA LYS A 93 15.23 7.62 16.22
C LYS A 93 14.19 6.83 16.99
N LEU A 94 13.96 5.59 16.57
CA LEU A 94 13.05 4.63 17.21
C LEU A 94 13.83 3.50 17.88
N ASP A 95 13.12 2.69 18.65
CA ASP A 95 13.67 1.49 19.28
C ASP A 95 13.98 0.44 18.20
N ARG A 96 15.26 0.13 18.01
CA ARG A 96 15.74 -0.79 16.98
C ARG A 96 15.26 -2.24 17.14
N TYR A 97 14.79 -2.61 18.31
CA TYR A 97 14.38 -3.98 18.63
C TYR A 97 12.89 -4.22 18.41
N LYS A 98 12.10 -3.16 18.28
CA LYS A 98 10.66 -3.21 18.03
C LYS A 98 10.35 -3.14 16.54
N ASN A 99 9.25 -3.76 16.14
CA ASN A 99 8.70 -3.56 14.82
C ASN A 99 7.97 -2.22 14.78
N HIS A 100 8.18 -1.46 13.72
CA HIS A 100 7.55 -0.16 13.53
C HIS A 100 6.84 -0.10 12.20
N ASP A 101 5.72 0.62 12.19
CA ASP A 101 5.02 1.10 11.01
C ASP A 101 5.26 2.60 10.89
N ILE A 102 5.79 3.04 9.75
CA ILE A 102 6.12 4.45 9.52
C ILE A 102 5.49 4.90 8.22
N GLU A 103 4.62 5.88 8.32
CA GLU A 103 4.00 6.55 7.19
C GLU A 103 4.36 8.04 7.20
N VAL A 104 4.74 8.58 6.04
CA VAL A 104 4.96 10.03 5.91
C VAL A 104 3.66 10.73 5.57
N VAL A 105 3.40 11.85 6.22
CA VAL A 105 2.27 12.74 5.91
C VAL A 105 2.65 13.59 4.69
N ILE A 106 2.01 13.31 3.56
CA ILE A 106 2.26 14.04 2.31
C ILE A 106 1.51 15.35 2.31
N ASP A 107 0.23 15.31 2.68
CA ASP A 107 -0.61 16.50 2.73
C ASP A 107 -1.73 16.33 3.76
N LYS A 108 -2.26 17.47 4.20
CA LYS A 108 -3.42 17.60 5.08
C LYS A 108 -4.37 18.59 4.45
N LEU A 109 -5.52 18.10 4.00
CA LEU A 109 -6.47 18.92 3.27
C LEU A 109 -7.91 18.58 3.65
N ILE A 110 -8.81 19.52 3.32
CA ILE A 110 -10.25 19.29 3.34
C ILE A 110 -10.65 18.99 1.90
N VAL A 111 -11.34 17.87 1.69
CA VAL A 111 -11.73 17.42 0.34
C VAL A 111 -12.81 18.38 -0.18
N ALA A 112 -12.48 19.11 -1.25
CA ALA A 112 -13.41 20.03 -1.90
C ALA A 112 -14.49 19.26 -2.69
N GLU A 113 -15.56 19.95 -3.09
CA GLU A 113 -16.66 19.34 -3.82
C GLU A 113 -16.35 19.02 -5.27
N LYS A 114 -15.35 19.67 -5.87
CA LYS A 114 -14.97 19.54 -7.29
C LYS A 114 -13.48 19.53 -7.47
N ASP A 115 -13.07 18.86 -8.52
CA ASP A 115 -11.78 18.75 -9.21
C ASP A 115 -10.65 19.60 -8.56
N ASP A 116 -10.15 19.10 -7.45
CA ASP A 116 -9.08 19.78 -6.70
C ASP A 116 -7.73 19.38 -7.28
N LYS A 117 -7.09 20.28 -8.01
CA LYS A 117 -5.73 20.10 -8.55
C LYS A 117 -4.73 19.74 -7.44
N ARG A 118 -4.91 20.32 -6.24
CA ARG A 118 -4.08 20.01 -5.08
C ARG A 118 -4.25 18.56 -4.65
N LEU A 119 -5.48 18.07 -4.57
CA LEU A 119 -5.76 16.67 -4.22
C LEU A 119 -5.10 15.72 -5.23
N LYS A 120 -5.26 15.96 -6.53
CA LYS A 120 -4.62 15.15 -7.59
C LYS A 120 -3.09 15.12 -7.43
N GLN A 121 -2.48 16.27 -7.23
CA GLN A 121 -1.03 16.38 -7.05
C GLN A 121 -0.54 15.68 -5.78
N SER A 122 -1.28 15.81 -4.69
CA SER A 122 -0.96 15.16 -3.40
C SER A 122 -1.12 13.65 -3.47
N VAL A 123 -2.17 13.14 -4.13
CA VAL A 123 -2.36 11.70 -4.38
C VAL A 123 -1.22 11.13 -5.24
N ALA A 124 -0.88 11.78 -6.35
CA ALA A 124 0.24 11.36 -7.20
C ALA A 124 1.57 11.34 -6.44
N THR A 125 1.81 12.35 -5.60
CA THR A 125 3.01 12.42 -4.74
C THR A 125 3.03 11.31 -3.69
N ALA A 126 1.90 11.05 -3.02
CA ALA A 126 1.77 9.99 -2.04
C ALA A 126 2.00 8.62 -2.66
N MET A 127 1.41 8.36 -3.82
CA MET A 127 1.62 7.13 -4.58
C MET A 127 3.08 6.92 -4.98
N ARG A 128 3.78 7.98 -5.38
CA ARG A 128 5.21 7.93 -5.73
C ARG A 128 6.08 7.64 -4.51
N GLN A 129 5.80 8.26 -3.35
CA GLN A 129 6.58 8.05 -2.13
C GLN A 129 6.28 6.69 -1.48
N GLY A 130 5.03 6.22 -1.57
CA GLY A 130 4.57 4.93 -1.02
C GLY A 130 4.72 3.74 -1.97
N ASP A 131 5.47 3.90 -3.09
CA ASP A 131 5.68 2.83 -4.09
C ASP A 131 4.35 2.20 -4.58
N GLY A 132 3.40 3.08 -4.94
CA GLY A 132 2.08 2.69 -5.40
C GLY A 132 1.05 2.43 -4.29
N LEU A 133 1.40 2.68 -3.05
CA LEU A 133 0.52 2.60 -1.89
C LEU A 133 0.18 3.98 -1.36
N LEU A 134 -1.08 4.19 -1.03
CA LEU A 134 -1.61 5.40 -0.39
C LEU A 134 -2.47 4.99 0.80
N MET A 135 -2.36 5.71 1.89
CA MET A 135 -3.25 5.60 3.03
C MET A 135 -3.95 6.94 3.25
N ILE A 136 -5.22 6.89 3.58
CA ILE A 136 -6.01 8.05 3.96
C ILE A 136 -6.45 7.87 5.41
N LEU A 137 -6.10 8.85 6.22
CA LEU A 137 -6.54 8.97 7.60
C LEU A 137 -7.61 10.06 7.67
N ASP A 138 -8.81 9.69 8.09
CA ASP A 138 -9.88 10.63 8.42
C ASP A 138 -9.56 11.31 9.75
N ALA A 139 -9.46 12.64 9.76
CA ALA A 139 -9.08 13.41 10.95
C ALA A 139 -10.13 13.39 12.07
N GLN A 140 -11.38 13.00 11.78
CA GLN A 140 -12.47 12.97 12.76
C GLN A 140 -12.65 11.57 13.37
N THR A 141 -12.62 10.55 12.53
CA THR A 141 -12.91 9.17 12.95
C THR A 141 -11.64 8.38 13.26
N GLU A 142 -10.45 8.94 12.94
CA GLU A 142 -9.16 8.25 13.00
C GLU A 142 -9.10 6.94 12.19
N SER A 143 -10.11 6.74 11.34
CA SER A 143 -10.16 5.57 10.46
C SER A 143 -9.15 5.68 9.34
N VAL A 144 -8.50 4.56 9.02
CA VAL A 144 -7.51 4.47 7.96
C VAL A 144 -8.04 3.59 6.84
N ARG A 145 -7.96 4.10 5.60
CA ARG A 145 -8.21 3.31 4.39
C ARG A 145 -6.96 3.24 3.53
N HIS A 146 -6.77 2.08 2.94
CA HIS A 146 -5.64 1.79 2.07
C HIS A 146 -6.08 1.77 0.61
N TYR A 147 -5.25 2.35 -0.26
CA TYR A 147 -5.42 2.31 -1.70
C TYR A 147 -4.12 1.90 -2.35
N SER A 148 -4.18 1.11 -3.40
CA SER A 148 -2.98 0.62 -4.08
C SER A 148 -3.21 0.49 -5.57
N LYS A 149 -2.18 0.84 -6.34
CA LYS A 149 -2.07 0.48 -7.76
C LYS A 149 -1.68 -0.99 -7.97
N ARG A 150 -1.21 -1.66 -6.93
CA ARG A 150 -0.89 -3.08 -6.90
C ARG A 150 -2.03 -3.85 -6.27
N LEU A 151 -2.07 -5.14 -6.51
CA LEU A 151 -3.02 -6.04 -5.90
C LEU A 151 -2.89 -5.99 -4.36
N MET A 152 -3.95 -5.65 -3.68
CA MET A 152 -3.94 -5.37 -2.24
C MET A 152 -5.22 -5.88 -1.58
N CYS A 153 -5.11 -6.39 -0.36
CA CYS A 153 -6.25 -6.66 0.50
C CYS A 153 -6.82 -5.33 1.04
N PRO A 154 -8.10 -5.00 0.80
CA PRO A 154 -8.68 -3.73 1.26
C PRO A 154 -8.76 -3.61 2.77
N VAL A 155 -8.87 -4.73 3.49
CA VAL A 155 -9.01 -4.78 4.95
C VAL A 155 -7.64 -4.65 5.63
N THR A 156 -6.66 -5.47 5.22
CA THR A 156 -5.34 -5.49 5.89
C THR A 156 -4.34 -4.52 5.31
N GLY A 157 -4.63 -3.96 4.12
CA GLY A 157 -3.70 -3.11 3.38
C GLY A 157 -2.44 -3.83 2.89
N LEU A 158 -2.35 -5.16 3.05
CA LEU A 158 -1.24 -5.94 2.53
C LEU A 158 -1.31 -6.00 1.01
N SER A 159 -0.23 -5.60 0.36
CA SER A 159 -0.10 -5.70 -1.08
C SER A 159 0.69 -6.94 -1.48
N TYR A 160 0.26 -7.54 -2.57
CA TYR A 160 0.85 -8.74 -3.14
C TYR A 160 1.36 -8.46 -4.54
N ARG A 161 2.32 -9.24 -4.99
CA ARG A 161 2.74 -9.21 -6.39
C ARG A 161 1.61 -9.74 -7.26
N GLU A 162 1.46 -9.17 -8.45
CA GLU A 162 0.54 -9.72 -9.43
C GLU A 162 0.92 -11.17 -9.73
N PRO A 163 -0.06 -12.08 -9.78
CA PRO A 163 0.21 -13.47 -10.09
C PRO A 163 0.73 -13.58 -11.53
N ALA A 164 1.82 -14.30 -11.68
CA ALA A 164 2.42 -14.61 -12.97
C ALA A 164 2.35 -16.13 -13.23
N PRO A 165 2.40 -16.60 -14.48
CA PRO A 165 2.26 -18.01 -14.81
C PRO A 165 3.20 -18.94 -14.02
N HIS A 166 4.40 -18.48 -13.66
CA HIS A 166 5.35 -19.25 -12.89
C HIS A 166 4.95 -19.48 -11.43
N ASN A 167 4.06 -18.63 -10.86
CA ASN A 167 3.52 -18.82 -9.52
C ASN A 167 2.60 -20.03 -9.42
N PHE A 168 2.06 -20.50 -10.55
CA PHE A 168 1.21 -21.69 -10.65
C PHE A 168 1.97 -22.94 -11.13
N SER A 169 3.29 -22.87 -11.19
CA SER A 169 4.16 -23.98 -11.60
C SER A 169 4.80 -24.63 -10.39
N PHE A 170 4.54 -25.92 -10.19
CA PHE A 170 5.21 -26.70 -9.13
C PHE A 170 6.72 -26.83 -9.33
N ASN A 171 7.20 -26.67 -10.57
CA ASN A 171 8.63 -26.71 -10.93
C ASN A 171 9.32 -25.35 -10.80
N SER A 172 8.58 -24.27 -10.41
CA SER A 172 9.14 -22.95 -10.18
C SER A 172 9.38 -22.73 -8.69
N PRO A 173 10.50 -22.14 -8.28
CA PRO A 173 10.76 -21.81 -6.87
C PRO A 173 9.66 -20.95 -6.23
N GLN A 174 8.94 -20.13 -7.04
CA GLN A 174 7.85 -19.30 -6.57
C GLN A 174 6.49 -20.02 -6.47
N GLY A 175 6.31 -21.13 -7.21
CA GLY A 175 5.07 -21.91 -7.22
C GLY A 175 5.21 -23.27 -6.53
N ALA A 176 6.42 -23.67 -6.19
CA ALA A 176 6.67 -24.91 -5.48
C ALA A 176 6.19 -24.85 -4.04
N CYS A 177 5.67 -25.95 -3.54
CA CYS A 177 5.33 -26.08 -2.13
C CYS A 177 6.58 -25.87 -1.26
N PRO A 178 6.56 -24.95 -0.27
CA PRO A 178 7.73 -24.71 0.59
C PRO A 178 8.13 -25.93 1.42
N LYS A 179 7.20 -26.88 1.65
CA LYS A 179 7.44 -28.08 2.44
C LYS A 179 8.07 -29.21 1.63
N CYS A 180 7.56 -29.49 0.43
CA CYS A 180 8.05 -30.59 -0.42
C CYS A 180 8.92 -30.13 -1.61
N LYS A 181 8.99 -28.81 -1.86
CA LYS A 181 9.77 -28.17 -2.93
C LYS A 181 9.42 -28.59 -4.36
N GLY A 182 8.21 -29.12 -4.55
CA GLY A 182 7.71 -29.56 -5.85
C GLY A 182 7.62 -31.05 -6.00
#